data_c8de5592268861ab2058646c898e06ce
#
_entry.id   c8de5592268861ab2058646c898e06ce
#
_cell.length_a   1.000
_cell.length_b   1.000
_cell.length_c   1.000
_cell.angle_alpha   90.00
_cell.angle_beta   90.00
_cell.angle_gamma   90.00
#
_symmetry.space_group_name_H-M   'P 1'
#
loop_
_entity.id
_entity.type
_entity.pdbx_description
1 polymer ?
#
loop_
_entity_poly.entity_id
_entity_poly.type
_entity_poly.pdbx_seq_one_letter_code
_entity_poly.pdbx_strand_id
1 'polypeptide(L)'
;MSKTLELDPETFRRLGYEAIDLIAAALAQRSQREELARRPVPDQLRQQLMHQPMPEEGTNPDELLQFVAENIFPYPLGHNNPRFFAWINSPGAPLSVIGELLAAGMNTSAAGGDQASTYLEHGVLDWFKEMMGFPPDSGGLLVSGGSMAAIVGLAVMRHVKTNGAARREGLQQTTAPLIIYASAEGHSSIQKAIELLGFGNNNLRQVPITTDFQLDVAALAALISADRAAGRQPVCVVASAGTVNTGTIDPLNEIADLCEAEGLWFHIDGAYGAVARLLPELANQFAGLERADSLGMDPHKWMYVPVECGLVLVRDKAAMQDCFSLVPAYLRDDRLLPWFAEFGPQQTRAFRALKLWLALKQIGLSGYRELISRDIALARTLRQKIQARADFELLTSGPLSVTCFRYAPAGLTDPAAIESLNHDLLARVQAAGEVYLTHTMINGEAVLRASIVNFRTEEADLDFLLNRLAAAGQACLANPA
;
A
#
# COMPACT_ATOMS: atom_id res chain seq x y z
N MET A 1 -14.06 5.71 -42.43
CA MET A 1 -13.82 4.43 -41.73
C MET A 1 -15.15 3.92 -41.20
N SER A 2 -15.37 2.61 -41.16
CA SER A 2 -16.54 2.05 -40.49
C SER A 2 -16.50 2.44 -39.02
N LYS A 3 -17.59 3.01 -38.47
CA LYS A 3 -17.70 3.35 -37.03
C LYS A 3 -17.91 2.05 -36.24
N THR A 4 -16.83 1.32 -35.97
CA THR A 4 -16.81 0.07 -35.19
C THR A 4 -15.68 0.08 -34.17
N LEU A 5 -15.87 -0.59 -33.05
CA LEU A 5 -14.83 -0.86 -32.06
C LEU A 5 -13.98 -2.09 -32.42
N GLU A 6 -14.40 -2.87 -33.43
CA GLU A 6 -13.69 -4.06 -33.87
C GLU A 6 -12.41 -3.69 -34.61
N LEU A 7 -11.33 -4.39 -34.27
CA LEU A 7 -10.09 -4.42 -35.01
C LEU A 7 -9.95 -5.80 -35.66
N ASP A 8 -9.47 -5.86 -36.91
CA ASP A 8 -9.13 -7.15 -37.48
C ASP A 8 -7.94 -7.78 -36.72
N PRO A 9 -7.83 -9.12 -36.73
CA PRO A 9 -6.82 -9.81 -35.91
C PRO A 9 -5.35 -9.43 -36.20
N GLU A 10 -5.04 -9.04 -37.44
CA GLU A 10 -3.69 -8.65 -37.82
C GLU A 10 -3.34 -7.25 -37.27
N THR A 11 -4.27 -6.32 -37.40
CA THR A 11 -4.14 -4.97 -36.82
C THR A 11 -4.03 -5.06 -35.29
N PHE A 12 -4.90 -5.83 -34.62
CA PHE A 12 -4.83 -6.04 -33.16
C PHE A 12 -3.48 -6.63 -32.75
N ARG A 13 -2.98 -7.64 -33.47
CA ARG A 13 -1.69 -8.27 -33.18
C ARG A 13 -0.53 -7.29 -33.35
N ARG A 14 -0.52 -6.52 -34.44
CA ARG A 14 0.54 -5.53 -34.71
C ARG A 14 0.61 -4.47 -33.62
N LEU A 15 -0.50 -3.82 -33.30
CA LEU A 15 -0.59 -2.80 -32.23
C LEU A 15 -0.23 -3.39 -30.86
N GLY A 16 -0.62 -4.65 -30.60
CA GLY A 16 -0.25 -5.36 -29.40
C GLY A 16 1.26 -5.59 -29.28
N TYR A 17 1.94 -5.98 -30.34
CA TYR A 17 3.38 -6.11 -30.37
C TYR A 17 4.09 -4.77 -30.17
N GLU A 18 3.64 -3.71 -30.82
CA GLU A 18 4.20 -2.36 -30.63
C GLU A 18 4.07 -1.90 -29.18
N ALA A 19 2.93 -2.16 -28.51
CA ALA A 19 2.73 -1.85 -27.10
C ALA A 19 3.66 -2.67 -26.19
N ILE A 20 3.86 -3.96 -26.48
CA ILE A 20 4.79 -4.84 -25.75
C ILE A 20 6.23 -4.38 -25.94
N ASP A 21 6.63 -4.03 -27.16
CA ASP A 21 7.97 -3.54 -27.48
C ASP A 21 8.26 -2.22 -26.74
N LEU A 22 7.27 -1.32 -26.65
CA LEU A 22 7.36 -0.08 -25.87
C LEU A 22 7.60 -0.38 -24.39
N ILE A 23 6.86 -1.33 -23.81
CA ILE A 23 7.04 -1.74 -22.40
C ILE A 23 8.42 -2.38 -22.22
N ALA A 24 8.83 -3.29 -23.10
CA ALA A 24 10.11 -3.99 -23.01
C ALA A 24 11.29 -3.02 -23.11
N ALA A 25 11.25 -2.06 -24.04
CA ALA A 25 12.25 -1.00 -24.15
C ALA A 25 12.36 -0.17 -22.88
N ALA A 26 11.22 0.24 -22.31
CA ALA A 26 11.20 0.98 -21.03
C ALA A 26 11.75 0.16 -19.86
N LEU A 27 11.50 -1.13 -19.80
CA LEU A 27 12.07 -2.01 -18.76
C LEU A 27 13.60 -2.14 -18.92
N ALA A 28 14.12 -2.23 -20.16
CA ALA A 28 15.55 -2.30 -20.45
C ALA A 28 16.26 -0.99 -20.07
N GLN A 29 15.72 0.17 -20.44
CA GLN A 29 16.28 1.49 -20.12
C GLN A 29 16.40 1.73 -18.63
N ARG A 30 15.38 1.37 -17.85
CA ARG A 30 15.36 1.54 -16.39
C ARG A 30 16.48 0.78 -15.67
N SER A 31 16.95 -0.33 -16.24
CA SER A 31 18.07 -1.07 -15.69
C SER A 31 19.43 -0.38 -15.92
N GLN A 32 19.51 0.57 -16.85
CA GLN A 32 20.76 1.26 -17.22
C GLN A 32 21.10 2.45 -16.30
N ARG A 33 20.23 2.81 -15.35
CA ARG A 33 20.43 3.89 -14.35
C ARG A 33 20.76 5.28 -14.92
N GLU A 34 20.71 5.45 -16.23
CA GLU A 34 20.92 6.73 -16.89
C GLU A 34 19.64 7.58 -16.95
N GLU A 35 18.49 6.95 -16.77
CA GLU A 35 17.22 7.63 -16.77
C GLU A 35 16.93 8.33 -15.43
N LEU A 36 16.18 9.43 -15.52
CA LEU A 36 15.63 10.11 -14.35
C LEU A 36 14.70 9.18 -13.57
N ALA A 37 14.81 9.23 -12.25
CA ALA A 37 13.87 8.53 -11.36
C ALA A 37 12.43 9.03 -11.56
N ARG A 38 12.29 10.31 -11.90
CA ARG A 38 11.04 10.92 -12.29
C ARG A 38 11.27 11.98 -13.36
N ARG A 39 10.53 11.89 -14.45
CA ARG A 39 10.51 12.92 -15.51
C ARG A 39 9.33 13.85 -15.27
N PRO A 40 9.54 15.17 -15.07
CA PRO A 40 8.44 16.12 -14.95
C PRO A 40 7.61 16.18 -16.24
N VAL A 41 6.29 16.27 -16.11
CA VAL A 41 5.40 16.49 -17.27
C VAL A 41 5.55 17.94 -17.73
N PRO A 42 5.88 18.23 -19.01
CA PRO A 42 5.97 19.60 -19.54
C PRO A 42 4.65 20.35 -19.40
N ASP A 43 4.69 21.66 -19.12
CA ASP A 43 3.48 22.46 -18.92
C ASP A 43 2.54 22.44 -20.14
N GLN A 44 3.11 22.53 -21.34
CA GLN A 44 2.32 22.44 -22.59
C GLN A 44 1.56 21.11 -22.70
N LEU A 45 2.25 20.00 -22.40
CA LEU A 45 1.62 18.67 -22.42
C LEU A 45 0.54 18.55 -21.33
N ARG A 46 0.80 19.12 -20.15
CA ARG A 46 -0.19 19.13 -19.04
C ARG A 46 -1.47 19.86 -19.48
N GLN A 47 -1.32 21.04 -20.10
CA GLN A 47 -2.48 21.80 -20.62
C GLN A 47 -3.19 21.01 -21.73
N GLN A 48 -2.45 20.40 -22.65
CA GLN A 48 -3.00 19.58 -23.73
C GLN A 48 -3.83 18.42 -23.17
N LEU A 49 -3.31 17.68 -22.18
CA LEU A 49 -4.01 16.52 -21.62
C LEU A 49 -5.26 16.91 -20.81
N MET A 50 -5.23 18.07 -20.11
CA MET A 50 -6.37 18.54 -19.30
C MET A 50 -7.51 19.19 -20.10
N HIS A 51 -7.19 19.77 -21.25
CA HIS A 51 -8.14 20.62 -22.00
C HIS A 51 -8.44 20.08 -23.39
N GLN A 52 -8.52 18.76 -23.54
CA GLN A 52 -8.93 18.13 -24.80
C GLN A 52 -10.43 18.33 -25.04
N PRO A 53 -10.84 18.74 -26.25
CA PRO A 53 -12.25 18.71 -26.59
C PRO A 53 -12.76 17.26 -26.65
N MET A 54 -14.05 17.07 -26.40
CA MET A 54 -14.67 15.76 -26.64
C MET A 54 -14.56 15.42 -28.13
N PRO A 55 -14.01 14.23 -28.47
CA PRO A 55 -13.85 13.86 -29.87
C PRO A 55 -15.21 13.57 -30.52
N GLU A 56 -15.53 14.33 -31.54
CA GLU A 56 -16.73 14.10 -32.38
C GLU A 56 -16.48 12.96 -33.40
N GLU A 57 -15.27 12.91 -33.94
CA GLU A 57 -14.84 11.86 -34.87
C GLU A 57 -13.75 11.00 -34.26
N GLY A 58 -13.69 9.72 -34.69
CA GLY A 58 -12.67 8.78 -34.25
C GLY A 58 -11.28 9.11 -34.84
N THR A 59 -10.24 8.76 -34.11
CA THR A 59 -8.85 8.87 -34.55
C THR A 59 -8.30 7.48 -34.92
N ASN A 60 -7.35 7.42 -35.84
CA ASN A 60 -6.68 6.19 -36.26
C ASN A 60 -5.99 5.52 -35.05
N PRO A 61 -6.16 4.20 -34.81
CA PRO A 61 -5.51 3.49 -33.72
C PRO A 61 -3.98 3.63 -33.69
N ASP A 62 -3.30 3.71 -34.83
CA ASP A 62 -1.83 3.92 -34.90
C ASP A 62 -1.45 5.29 -34.34
N GLU A 63 -2.18 6.35 -34.73
CA GLU A 63 -1.97 7.71 -34.22
C GLU A 63 -2.20 7.79 -32.71
N LEU A 64 -3.21 7.06 -32.20
CA LEU A 64 -3.50 7.00 -30.77
C LEU A 64 -2.38 6.30 -30.01
N LEU A 65 -1.88 5.15 -30.49
CA LEU A 65 -0.79 4.43 -29.87
C LEU A 65 0.50 5.25 -29.90
N GLN A 66 0.80 5.90 -31.02
CA GLN A 66 1.94 6.82 -31.13
C GLN A 66 1.82 7.98 -30.14
N PHE A 67 0.64 8.60 -30.01
CA PHE A 67 0.41 9.67 -29.05
C PHE A 67 0.67 9.19 -27.61
N VAL A 68 0.19 7.99 -27.24
CA VAL A 68 0.46 7.38 -25.94
C VAL A 68 1.95 7.18 -25.72
N ALA A 69 2.65 6.62 -26.72
CA ALA A 69 4.08 6.34 -26.65
C ALA A 69 4.92 7.60 -26.45
N GLU A 70 4.57 8.70 -27.10
CA GLU A 70 5.33 9.96 -27.07
C GLU A 70 4.94 10.88 -25.91
N ASN A 71 3.67 10.90 -25.50
CA ASN A 71 3.11 11.95 -24.65
C ASN A 71 2.57 11.46 -23.29
N ILE A 72 2.33 10.17 -23.10
CA ILE A 72 1.80 9.63 -21.84
C ILE A 72 2.82 8.68 -21.18
N PHE A 73 3.24 7.68 -21.92
CA PHE A 73 4.09 6.60 -21.42
C PHE A 73 5.46 7.06 -20.85
N PRO A 74 6.11 8.14 -21.36
CA PRO A 74 7.37 8.66 -20.82
C PRO A 74 7.27 9.33 -19.45
N TYR A 75 6.06 9.62 -18.94
CA TYR A 75 5.85 10.42 -17.74
C TYR A 75 5.14 9.67 -16.60
N PRO A 76 5.57 8.45 -16.23
CA PRO A 76 5.05 7.77 -15.03
C PRO A 76 5.55 8.47 -13.77
N LEU A 77 4.96 8.14 -12.61
CA LEU A 77 5.42 8.67 -11.32
C LEU A 77 6.84 8.22 -10.94
N GLY A 78 7.34 7.12 -11.51
CA GLY A 78 8.73 6.69 -11.38
C GLY A 78 8.97 5.40 -10.59
N HIS A 79 7.94 4.71 -10.09
CA HIS A 79 8.05 3.50 -9.24
C HIS A 79 8.97 2.41 -9.81
N ASN A 80 9.09 2.33 -11.13
CA ASN A 80 9.92 1.34 -11.79
C ASN A 80 11.43 1.66 -11.79
N ASN A 81 11.82 2.88 -11.40
CA ASN A 81 13.22 3.30 -11.37
C ASN A 81 13.89 2.88 -10.05
N PRO A 82 15.13 2.33 -10.04
CA PRO A 82 15.84 1.91 -8.83
C PRO A 82 16.14 3.04 -7.85
N ARG A 83 16.10 4.30 -8.28
CA ARG A 83 16.35 5.51 -7.47
C ARG A 83 15.07 6.21 -7.01
N PHE A 84 13.94 5.52 -7.08
CA PHE A 84 12.68 5.99 -6.54
C PHE A 84 12.50 5.45 -5.12
N PHE A 85 12.62 6.32 -4.12
CA PHE A 85 12.56 6.01 -2.70
C PHE A 85 11.33 6.62 -2.00
N ALA A 86 10.40 7.19 -2.78
CA ALA A 86 9.25 7.90 -2.24
C ALA A 86 8.12 6.94 -1.84
N TRP A 87 7.37 7.32 -0.82
CA TRP A 87 6.21 6.59 -0.29
C TRP A 87 6.52 5.11 -0.04
N ILE A 88 5.55 4.23 -0.26
CA ILE A 88 5.75 2.78 -0.31
C ILE A 88 5.12 2.27 -1.60
N ASN A 89 5.84 2.45 -2.68
CA ASN A 89 5.45 2.07 -4.02
C ASN A 89 6.56 1.27 -4.68
N SER A 90 6.21 0.12 -5.24
CA SER A 90 7.16 -0.80 -5.86
C SER A 90 7.04 -0.83 -7.39
N PRO A 91 8.07 -1.30 -8.09
CA PRO A 91 7.95 -1.64 -9.50
C PRO A 91 7.02 -2.84 -9.70
N GLY A 92 6.27 -2.83 -10.79
CA GLY A 92 5.51 -4.02 -11.19
C GLY A 92 6.41 -5.13 -11.73
N ALA A 93 6.20 -6.37 -11.27
CA ALA A 93 6.86 -7.55 -11.83
C ALA A 93 6.45 -7.73 -13.31
N PRO A 94 7.42 -7.91 -14.25
CA PRO A 94 7.12 -7.96 -15.68
C PRO A 94 6.09 -9.03 -16.08
N LEU A 95 6.17 -10.23 -15.51
CA LEU A 95 5.19 -11.30 -15.80
C LEU A 95 3.77 -10.93 -15.31
N SER A 96 3.66 -10.18 -14.24
CA SER A 96 2.37 -9.69 -13.75
C SER A 96 1.76 -8.63 -14.67
N VAL A 97 2.56 -7.86 -15.40
CA VAL A 97 2.07 -6.94 -16.46
C VAL A 97 1.43 -7.74 -17.60
N ILE A 98 2.04 -8.85 -18.00
CA ILE A 98 1.43 -9.78 -18.98
C ILE A 98 0.14 -10.38 -18.42
N GLY A 99 0.11 -10.70 -17.12
CA GLY A 99 -1.10 -11.17 -16.43
C GLY A 99 -2.24 -10.17 -16.50
N GLU A 100 -1.95 -8.88 -16.36
CA GLU A 100 -2.95 -7.80 -16.47
C GLU A 100 -3.51 -7.69 -17.89
N LEU A 101 -2.65 -7.80 -18.91
CA LEU A 101 -3.06 -7.83 -20.31
C LEU A 101 -4.00 -9.02 -20.60
N LEU A 102 -3.65 -10.21 -20.10
CA LEU A 102 -4.48 -11.40 -20.26
C LEU A 102 -5.83 -11.27 -19.52
N ALA A 103 -5.83 -10.73 -18.32
CA ALA A 103 -7.05 -10.48 -17.54
C ALA A 103 -7.99 -9.50 -18.27
N ALA A 104 -7.43 -8.44 -18.86
CA ALA A 104 -8.18 -7.49 -19.69
C ALA A 104 -8.76 -8.17 -20.95
N GLY A 105 -8.00 -9.02 -21.61
CA GLY A 105 -8.46 -9.79 -22.77
C GLY A 105 -9.56 -10.81 -22.44
N MET A 106 -9.55 -11.39 -21.22
CA MET A 106 -10.64 -12.27 -20.75
C MET A 106 -11.92 -11.48 -20.43
N ASN A 107 -11.81 -10.21 -20.08
CA ASN A 107 -12.92 -9.31 -19.74
C ASN A 107 -13.95 -9.95 -18.79
N THR A 108 -13.47 -10.63 -17.75
CA THR A 108 -14.31 -11.36 -16.78
C THR A 108 -14.52 -10.56 -15.51
N SER A 109 -15.70 -10.67 -14.89
CA SER A 109 -15.94 -10.17 -13.54
C SER A 109 -15.65 -11.27 -12.51
N ALA A 110 -14.66 -11.02 -11.64
CA ALA A 110 -14.35 -11.92 -10.53
C ALA A 110 -15.33 -11.78 -9.34
N ALA A 111 -16.61 -11.49 -9.63
CA ALA A 111 -17.65 -11.41 -8.60
C ALA A 111 -18.06 -12.78 -8.05
N GLY A 112 -17.95 -13.83 -8.85
CA GLY A 112 -18.33 -15.20 -8.53
C GLY A 112 -18.70 -15.99 -9.80
N GLY A 113 -19.34 -17.12 -9.62
CA GLY A 113 -19.74 -18.00 -10.71
C GLY A 113 -18.71 -19.08 -11.02
N ASP A 114 -19.10 -20.04 -11.89
CA ASP A 114 -18.26 -21.14 -12.33
C ASP A 114 -17.31 -20.68 -13.44
N GLN A 115 -16.19 -20.07 -13.04
CA GLN A 115 -15.17 -19.56 -13.94
C GLN A 115 -13.77 -19.61 -13.30
N ALA A 116 -12.74 -19.73 -14.12
CA ALA A 116 -11.35 -19.88 -13.66
C ALA A 116 -10.88 -18.73 -12.73
N SER A 117 -11.36 -17.51 -12.96
CA SER A 117 -11.01 -16.34 -12.13
C SER A 117 -11.50 -16.50 -10.68
N THR A 118 -12.68 -17.10 -10.45
CA THR A 118 -13.22 -17.35 -9.12
C THR A 118 -12.35 -18.36 -8.37
N TYR A 119 -12.04 -19.50 -9.00
CA TYR A 119 -11.23 -20.54 -8.36
C TYR A 119 -9.80 -20.08 -8.10
N LEU A 120 -9.23 -19.32 -9.02
CA LEU A 120 -7.88 -18.79 -8.84
C LEU A 120 -7.80 -17.79 -7.67
N GLU A 121 -8.80 -16.94 -7.50
CA GLU A 121 -8.85 -16.00 -6.36
C GLU A 121 -8.97 -16.78 -5.04
N HIS A 122 -9.80 -17.83 -4.96
CA HIS A 122 -9.86 -18.69 -3.77
C HIS A 122 -8.49 -19.32 -3.45
N GLY A 123 -7.81 -19.91 -4.44
CA GLY A 123 -6.51 -20.52 -4.24
C GLY A 123 -5.44 -19.52 -3.79
N VAL A 124 -5.44 -18.32 -4.35
CA VAL A 124 -4.53 -17.25 -3.93
C VAL A 124 -4.83 -16.81 -2.50
N LEU A 125 -6.10 -16.64 -2.13
CA LEU A 125 -6.49 -16.28 -0.77
C LEU A 125 -6.09 -17.36 0.25
N ASP A 126 -6.20 -18.62 -0.09
CA ASP A 126 -5.76 -19.72 0.77
C ASP A 126 -4.24 -19.69 1.02
N TRP A 127 -3.44 -19.34 0.02
CA TRP A 127 -2.01 -19.10 0.20
C TRP A 127 -1.75 -17.95 1.17
N PHE A 128 -2.51 -16.85 1.09
CA PHE A 128 -2.33 -15.72 2.01
C PHE A 128 -2.76 -16.05 3.44
N LYS A 129 -3.81 -16.84 3.63
CA LYS A 129 -4.19 -17.35 4.96
C LYS A 129 -3.05 -18.15 5.58
N GLU A 130 -2.47 -19.09 4.82
CA GLU A 130 -1.32 -19.88 5.27
C GLU A 130 -0.12 -19.00 5.59
N MET A 131 0.27 -18.09 4.68
CA MET A 131 1.38 -17.15 4.89
C MET A 131 1.22 -16.30 6.14
N MET A 132 0.00 -15.86 6.45
CA MET A 132 -0.30 -14.97 7.58
C MET A 132 -0.73 -15.73 8.85
N GLY A 133 -0.83 -17.05 8.80
CA GLY A 133 -1.25 -17.88 9.94
C GLY A 133 -2.73 -17.74 10.31
N PHE A 134 -3.57 -17.31 9.35
CA PHE A 134 -5.02 -17.29 9.54
C PHE A 134 -5.61 -18.70 9.41
N PRO A 135 -6.73 -18.99 10.10
CA PRO A 135 -7.43 -20.26 9.94
C PRO A 135 -7.82 -20.51 8.47
N PRO A 136 -7.76 -21.77 7.97
CA PRO A 136 -8.11 -22.09 6.58
C PRO A 136 -9.53 -21.70 6.19
N ASP A 137 -10.45 -21.72 7.14
CA ASP A 137 -11.87 -21.38 6.98
C ASP A 137 -12.17 -19.87 7.11
N SER A 138 -11.14 -19.03 7.28
CA SER A 138 -11.28 -17.58 7.28
C SER A 138 -11.84 -17.04 5.96
N GLY A 139 -12.49 -15.88 6.01
CA GLY A 139 -12.88 -15.09 4.85
C GLY A 139 -11.70 -14.36 4.25
N GLY A 140 -11.81 -14.01 2.96
CA GLY A 140 -10.83 -13.20 2.28
C GLY A 140 -11.38 -12.58 0.99
N LEU A 141 -10.79 -11.47 0.58
CA LEU A 141 -11.20 -10.75 -0.63
C LEU A 141 -10.02 -9.97 -1.21
N LEU A 142 -9.78 -10.07 -2.51
CA LEU A 142 -8.90 -9.15 -3.21
C LEU A 142 -9.63 -7.83 -3.49
N VAL A 143 -9.01 -6.73 -3.10
CA VAL A 143 -9.58 -5.37 -3.17
C VAL A 143 -8.62 -4.43 -3.91
N SER A 144 -9.01 -3.16 -4.09
CA SER A 144 -8.18 -2.17 -4.78
C SER A 144 -6.91 -1.77 -4.01
N GLY A 145 -6.91 -1.87 -2.69
CA GLY A 145 -5.76 -1.51 -1.86
C GLY A 145 -6.10 -1.44 -0.38
N GLY A 146 -5.12 -1.10 0.47
CA GLY A 146 -5.21 -1.06 1.92
C GLY A 146 -6.36 -0.21 2.45
N SER A 147 -6.68 0.89 1.80
CA SER A 147 -7.85 1.70 2.17
C SER A 147 -9.17 0.92 2.06
N MET A 148 -9.35 0.15 0.97
CA MET A 148 -10.53 -0.70 0.82
C MET A 148 -10.47 -1.91 1.75
N ALA A 149 -9.28 -2.45 2.00
CA ALA A 149 -9.09 -3.53 2.97
C ALA A 149 -9.52 -3.08 4.38
N ALA A 150 -9.11 -1.88 4.80
CA ALA A 150 -9.52 -1.28 6.07
C ALA A 150 -11.05 -1.06 6.13
N ILE A 151 -11.65 -0.50 5.06
CA ILE A 151 -13.12 -0.31 4.99
C ILE A 151 -13.84 -1.65 5.16
N VAL A 152 -13.42 -2.69 4.45
CA VAL A 152 -14.06 -4.02 4.55
C VAL A 152 -13.87 -4.62 5.93
N GLY A 153 -12.63 -4.66 6.48
CA GLY A 153 -12.36 -5.22 7.80
C GLY A 153 -13.12 -4.50 8.93
N LEU A 154 -13.13 -3.16 8.88
CA LEU A 154 -13.83 -2.34 9.88
C LEU A 154 -15.37 -2.33 9.69
N ALA A 155 -15.88 -2.58 8.48
CA ALA A 155 -17.31 -2.80 8.25
C ALA A 155 -17.78 -4.11 8.90
N VAL A 156 -16.97 -5.19 8.79
CA VAL A 156 -17.27 -6.46 9.49
C VAL A 156 -17.19 -6.27 11.00
N MET A 157 -16.17 -5.57 11.50
CA MET A 157 -16.08 -5.20 12.91
C MET A 157 -17.36 -4.47 13.38
N ARG A 158 -17.80 -3.44 12.64
CA ARG A 158 -19.03 -2.70 12.92
C ARG A 158 -20.25 -3.65 12.99
N HIS A 159 -20.35 -4.54 12.01
CA HIS A 159 -21.44 -5.51 11.95
C HIS A 159 -21.46 -6.41 13.20
N VAL A 160 -20.32 -7.00 13.56
CA VAL A 160 -20.17 -7.89 14.73
C VAL A 160 -20.43 -7.14 16.03
N LYS A 161 -19.78 -5.96 16.25
CA LYS A 161 -19.88 -5.20 17.50
C LYS A 161 -21.24 -4.54 17.74
N THR A 162 -22.07 -4.50 16.70
CA THR A 162 -23.47 -4.02 16.82
C THR A 162 -24.50 -5.16 16.67
N ASN A 163 -24.08 -6.41 16.64
CA ASN A 163 -24.96 -7.58 16.39
C ASN A 163 -25.86 -7.37 15.16
N GLY A 164 -25.30 -6.81 14.10
CA GLY A 164 -26.00 -6.50 12.85
C GLY A 164 -26.96 -5.32 12.91
N ALA A 165 -27.12 -4.64 14.04
CA ALA A 165 -28.03 -3.49 14.18
C ALA A 165 -27.63 -2.33 13.26
N ALA A 166 -26.32 -2.04 13.15
CA ALA A 166 -25.83 -0.99 12.26
C ALA A 166 -26.24 -1.17 10.80
N ARG A 167 -26.40 -2.42 10.35
CA ARG A 167 -26.86 -2.74 8.99
C ARG A 167 -28.36 -2.45 8.80
N ARG A 168 -29.18 -2.66 9.83
CA ARG A 168 -30.64 -2.50 9.77
C ARG A 168 -31.09 -1.10 10.13
N GLU A 169 -30.45 -0.49 11.11
CA GLU A 169 -30.94 0.69 11.82
C GLU A 169 -29.98 1.89 11.75
N GLY A 170 -28.75 1.66 11.27
CA GLY A 170 -27.68 2.66 11.31
C GLY A 170 -27.04 2.77 12.69
N LEU A 171 -26.00 3.63 12.83
CA LEU A 171 -25.28 3.83 14.09
C LEU A 171 -26.01 4.80 15.05
N GLN A 172 -27.02 5.54 14.61
CA GLN A 172 -27.75 6.49 15.44
C GLN A 172 -28.54 5.82 16.58
N GLN A 173 -28.79 4.52 16.47
CA GLN A 173 -29.50 3.73 17.48
C GLN A 173 -28.57 3.09 18.52
N THR A 174 -27.27 3.30 18.45
CA THR A 174 -26.35 2.79 19.47
C THR A 174 -26.55 3.56 20.79
N THR A 175 -26.61 2.83 21.90
CA THR A 175 -26.83 3.39 23.22
C THR A 175 -25.64 4.16 23.78
N ALA A 176 -24.44 3.91 23.24
CA ALA A 176 -23.21 4.58 23.62
C ALA A 176 -22.31 4.77 22.37
N PRO A 177 -21.45 5.80 22.35
CA PRO A 177 -20.47 5.99 21.31
C PRO A 177 -19.51 4.78 21.20
N LEU A 178 -19.35 4.25 19.99
CA LEU A 178 -18.42 3.15 19.68
C LEU A 178 -17.02 3.72 19.44
N ILE A 179 -16.06 3.33 20.27
CA ILE A 179 -14.69 3.90 20.22
C ILE A 179 -13.71 2.94 19.56
N ILE A 180 -12.94 3.48 18.62
CA ILE A 180 -11.87 2.81 17.92
C ILE A 180 -10.53 3.44 18.34
N TYR A 181 -9.52 2.62 18.55
CA TYR A 181 -8.16 3.03 18.92
C TYR A 181 -7.19 2.71 17.78
N ALA A 182 -6.34 3.65 17.43
CA ALA A 182 -5.27 3.44 16.44
C ALA A 182 -4.01 4.19 16.88
N SER A 183 -2.83 3.69 16.49
CA SER A 183 -1.57 4.38 16.73
C SER A 183 -1.59 5.80 16.15
N ALA A 184 -0.94 6.76 16.83
CA ALA A 184 -0.67 8.08 16.28
C ALA A 184 0.15 8.02 14.96
N GLU A 185 0.91 6.95 14.74
CA GLU A 185 1.61 6.62 13.48
C GLU A 185 0.72 5.88 12.47
N GLY A 186 -0.57 5.64 12.77
CA GLY A 186 -1.50 4.94 11.90
C GLY A 186 -1.72 5.66 10.57
N HIS A 187 -1.93 4.89 9.50
CA HIS A 187 -2.19 5.46 8.18
C HIS A 187 -3.56 6.16 8.11
N SER A 188 -3.65 7.28 7.40
CA SER A 188 -4.89 8.08 7.26
C SER A 188 -6.09 7.32 6.66
N SER A 189 -5.86 6.16 6.03
CA SER A 189 -6.93 5.28 5.54
C SER A 189 -7.83 4.77 6.65
N ILE A 190 -7.31 4.62 7.88
CA ILE A 190 -8.10 4.19 9.04
C ILE A 190 -9.12 5.27 9.42
N GLN A 191 -8.68 6.52 9.53
CA GLN A 191 -9.60 7.64 9.77
C GLN A 191 -10.66 7.75 8.67
N LYS A 192 -10.26 7.66 7.39
CA LYS A 192 -11.21 7.67 6.26
C LYS A 192 -12.21 6.52 6.35
N ALA A 193 -11.79 5.31 6.70
CA ALA A 193 -12.68 4.18 6.86
C ALA A 193 -13.70 4.41 8.00
N ILE A 194 -13.25 4.93 9.14
CA ILE A 194 -14.09 5.24 10.29
C ILE A 194 -15.13 6.32 9.95
N GLU A 195 -14.73 7.37 9.25
CA GLU A 195 -15.64 8.43 8.81
C GLU A 195 -16.68 7.90 7.81
N LEU A 196 -16.25 7.16 6.78
CA LEU A 196 -17.12 6.55 5.76
C LEU A 196 -18.11 5.55 6.38
N LEU A 197 -17.69 4.80 7.39
CA LEU A 197 -18.55 3.83 8.07
C LEU A 197 -19.48 4.46 9.10
N GLY A 198 -19.44 5.78 9.27
CA GLY A 198 -20.39 6.56 10.08
C GLY A 198 -20.08 6.59 11.58
N PHE A 199 -18.87 6.17 12.01
CA PHE A 199 -18.47 6.28 13.41
C PHE A 199 -18.23 7.74 13.84
N GLY A 200 -17.74 8.58 12.91
CA GLY A 200 -17.28 9.93 13.18
C GLY A 200 -15.86 9.96 13.77
N ASN A 201 -15.06 10.94 13.38
CA ASN A 201 -13.66 10.99 13.75
C ASN A 201 -13.43 11.30 15.25
N ASN A 202 -14.39 11.92 15.92
CA ASN A 202 -14.35 12.12 17.39
C ASN A 202 -14.35 10.81 18.20
N ASN A 203 -14.69 9.69 17.58
CA ASN A 203 -14.68 8.36 18.18
C ASN A 203 -13.43 7.55 17.82
N LEU A 204 -12.49 8.11 17.06
CA LEU A 204 -11.14 7.59 16.88
C LEU A 204 -10.23 8.16 17.98
N ARG A 205 -9.61 7.28 18.75
CA ARG A 205 -8.56 7.64 19.72
C ARG A 205 -7.19 7.40 19.09
N GLN A 206 -6.40 8.45 18.98
CA GLN A 206 -4.99 8.32 18.65
C GLN A 206 -4.24 7.90 19.91
N VAL A 207 -3.72 6.68 19.91
CA VAL A 207 -2.91 6.13 20.99
C VAL A 207 -1.50 6.69 20.88
N PRO A 208 -0.92 7.24 21.96
CA PRO A 208 0.47 7.67 21.97
C PRO A 208 1.44 6.56 21.52
N ILE A 209 2.61 6.96 21.09
CA ILE A 209 3.69 6.06 20.69
C ILE A 209 4.84 6.11 21.70
N THR A 210 5.60 5.02 21.77
CA THR A 210 6.86 4.93 22.51
C THR A 210 7.99 5.68 21.80
N THR A 211 9.16 5.77 22.42
CA THR A 211 10.39 6.29 21.79
C THR A 211 10.83 5.50 20.56
N ASP A 212 10.39 4.24 20.42
CA ASP A 212 10.65 3.38 19.28
C ASP A 212 9.55 3.47 18.20
N PHE A 213 8.68 4.46 18.30
CA PHE A 213 7.55 4.72 17.38
C PHE A 213 6.53 3.58 17.32
N GLN A 214 6.45 2.75 18.34
CA GLN A 214 5.43 1.70 18.48
C GLN A 214 4.23 2.23 19.26
N LEU A 215 3.05 1.70 19.00
CA LEU A 215 1.87 1.95 19.80
C LEU A 215 2.17 1.63 21.28
N ASP A 216 1.90 2.57 22.18
CA ASP A 216 2.08 2.39 23.64
C ASP A 216 0.88 1.61 24.21
N VAL A 217 1.10 0.34 24.55
CA VAL A 217 0.07 -0.57 25.07
C VAL A 217 -0.44 -0.12 26.44
N ALA A 218 0.43 0.47 27.27
CA ALA A 218 -0.01 0.97 28.59
C ALA A 218 -0.94 2.19 28.42
N ALA A 219 -0.60 3.09 27.53
CA ALA A 219 -1.46 4.23 27.17
C ALA A 219 -2.78 3.74 26.56
N LEU A 220 -2.74 2.72 25.68
CA LEU A 220 -3.95 2.11 25.12
C LEU A 220 -4.88 1.58 26.22
N ALA A 221 -4.35 0.79 27.17
CA ALA A 221 -5.13 0.24 28.27
C ALA A 221 -5.76 1.34 29.14
N ALA A 222 -5.02 2.42 29.41
CA ALA A 222 -5.52 3.57 30.15
C ALA A 222 -6.66 4.28 29.40
N LEU A 223 -6.55 4.48 28.09
CA LEU A 223 -7.59 5.08 27.25
C LEU A 223 -8.86 4.21 27.23
N ILE A 224 -8.73 2.90 27.09
CA ILE A 224 -9.87 1.95 27.13
C ILE A 224 -10.60 2.06 28.47
N SER A 225 -9.87 2.03 29.59
CA SER A 225 -10.45 2.16 30.91
C SER A 225 -11.17 3.51 31.11
N ALA A 226 -10.57 4.61 30.66
CA ALA A 226 -11.17 5.94 30.77
C ALA A 226 -12.43 6.08 29.90
N ASP A 227 -12.45 5.55 28.67
CA ASP A 227 -13.63 5.58 27.82
C ASP A 227 -14.79 4.75 28.41
N ARG A 228 -14.50 3.58 29.00
CA ARG A 228 -15.53 2.78 29.73
C ARG A 228 -16.09 3.52 30.92
N ALA A 229 -15.24 4.13 31.76
CA ALA A 229 -15.67 4.92 32.90
C ALA A 229 -16.54 6.11 32.49
N ALA A 230 -16.31 6.65 31.27
CA ALA A 230 -17.12 7.72 30.70
C ALA A 230 -18.42 7.23 29.99
N GLY A 231 -18.77 5.94 30.13
CA GLY A 231 -19.98 5.35 29.53
C GLY A 231 -19.87 5.14 28.01
N ARG A 232 -18.67 5.14 27.43
CA ARG A 232 -18.42 4.86 26.01
C ARG A 232 -18.17 3.35 25.83
N GLN A 233 -18.31 2.87 24.61
CA GLN A 233 -18.09 1.47 24.26
C GLN A 233 -16.83 1.29 23.41
N PRO A 234 -15.69 0.89 23.97
CA PRO A 234 -14.53 0.41 23.20
C PRO A 234 -14.92 -0.79 22.34
N VAL A 235 -14.58 -0.76 21.04
CA VAL A 235 -14.97 -1.84 20.10
C VAL A 235 -13.82 -2.38 19.26
N CYS A 236 -12.76 -1.60 19.02
CA CYS A 236 -11.70 -2.00 18.09
C CYS A 236 -10.36 -1.35 18.41
N VAL A 237 -9.29 -2.13 18.25
CA VAL A 237 -7.91 -1.62 18.16
C VAL A 237 -7.39 -1.89 16.76
N VAL A 238 -6.75 -0.88 16.16
CA VAL A 238 -6.03 -0.98 14.89
C VAL A 238 -4.55 -0.82 15.16
N ALA A 239 -3.78 -1.89 14.94
CA ALA A 239 -2.33 -1.86 15.00
C ALA A 239 -1.72 -1.86 13.59
N SER A 240 -0.45 -1.45 13.48
CA SER A 240 0.29 -1.41 12.23
C SER A 240 1.37 -2.50 12.21
N ALA A 241 1.36 -3.34 11.17
CA ALA A 241 2.47 -4.25 10.87
C ALA A 241 3.39 -3.61 9.82
N GLY A 242 4.08 -2.55 10.24
CA GLY A 242 4.90 -1.67 9.42
C GLY A 242 4.24 -0.31 9.17
N THR A 243 4.51 0.67 10.04
CA THR A 243 3.98 2.04 9.90
C THR A 243 4.52 2.71 8.65
N VAL A 244 3.72 3.60 8.06
CA VAL A 244 4.12 4.28 6.82
C VAL A 244 5.28 5.24 7.03
N ASN A 245 5.38 5.89 8.19
CA ASN A 245 6.41 6.89 8.47
C ASN A 245 7.76 6.27 8.77
N THR A 246 7.81 5.32 9.70
CA THR A 246 9.07 4.80 10.27
C THR A 246 9.36 3.35 9.90
N GLY A 247 8.36 2.61 9.39
CA GLY A 247 8.47 1.18 9.12
C GLY A 247 8.48 0.32 10.39
N THR A 248 8.00 0.86 11.50
CA THR A 248 7.94 0.18 12.79
C THR A 248 6.75 -0.80 12.83
N ILE A 249 6.92 -1.90 13.54
CA ILE A 249 5.86 -2.89 13.80
C ILE A 249 5.39 -2.69 15.23
N ASP A 250 4.09 -2.49 15.42
CA ASP A 250 3.49 -2.39 16.75
C ASP A 250 3.63 -3.71 17.54
N PRO A 251 3.56 -3.71 18.88
CA PRO A 251 3.68 -4.92 19.70
C PRO A 251 2.41 -5.78 19.59
N LEU A 252 2.26 -6.46 18.44
CA LEU A 252 1.04 -7.13 18.00
C LEU A 252 0.53 -8.18 19.01
N ASN A 253 1.44 -8.92 19.65
CA ASN A 253 1.03 -9.96 20.60
C ASN A 253 0.45 -9.35 21.89
N GLU A 254 1.08 -8.31 22.43
CA GLU A 254 0.58 -7.60 23.62
C GLU A 254 -0.76 -6.90 23.34
N ILE A 255 -0.91 -6.34 22.15
CA ILE A 255 -2.19 -5.74 21.71
C ILE A 255 -3.25 -6.83 21.56
N ALA A 256 -2.90 -8.01 21.02
CA ALA A 256 -3.83 -9.14 20.91
C ALA A 256 -4.31 -9.62 22.30
N ASP A 257 -3.39 -9.73 23.27
CA ASP A 257 -3.71 -10.08 24.66
C ASP A 257 -4.72 -9.10 25.26
N LEU A 258 -4.47 -7.81 25.07
CA LEU A 258 -5.36 -6.76 25.55
C LEU A 258 -6.74 -6.81 24.84
N CYS A 259 -6.76 -6.98 23.52
CA CYS A 259 -8.01 -7.07 22.76
C CYS A 259 -8.85 -8.28 23.19
N GLU A 260 -8.23 -9.43 23.45
CA GLU A 260 -8.91 -10.62 23.94
C GLU A 260 -9.49 -10.40 25.34
N ALA A 261 -8.69 -9.86 26.26
CA ALA A 261 -9.13 -9.56 27.64
C ALA A 261 -10.27 -8.56 27.69
N GLU A 262 -10.25 -7.56 26.82
CA GLU A 262 -11.23 -6.46 26.77
C GLU A 262 -12.40 -6.72 25.81
N GLY A 263 -12.41 -7.84 25.10
CA GLY A 263 -13.43 -8.20 24.12
C GLY A 263 -13.49 -7.24 22.94
N LEU A 264 -12.34 -6.74 22.46
CA LEU A 264 -12.23 -5.81 21.34
C LEU A 264 -11.94 -6.55 20.03
N TRP A 265 -12.32 -5.94 18.91
CA TRP A 265 -11.89 -6.37 17.58
C TRP A 265 -10.44 -5.96 17.35
N PHE A 266 -9.61 -6.88 16.90
CA PHE A 266 -8.22 -6.61 16.55
C PHE A 266 -8.07 -6.54 15.04
N HIS A 267 -7.88 -5.34 14.49
CA HIS A 267 -7.54 -5.13 13.08
C HIS A 267 -6.06 -4.81 12.93
N ILE A 268 -5.40 -5.43 11.97
CA ILE A 268 -4.00 -5.09 11.62
C ILE A 268 -3.96 -4.43 10.24
N ASP A 269 -3.44 -3.21 10.20
CA ASP A 269 -2.98 -2.60 8.95
C ASP A 269 -1.58 -3.14 8.63
N GLY A 270 -1.56 -4.15 7.78
CA GLY A 270 -0.36 -4.79 7.26
C GLY A 270 -0.05 -4.42 5.82
N ALA A 271 -0.65 -3.33 5.30
CA ALA A 271 -0.58 -2.94 3.90
C ALA A 271 0.86 -2.89 3.36
N TYR A 272 1.81 -2.49 4.20
CA TYR A 272 3.22 -2.46 3.83
C TYR A 272 3.98 -3.68 4.32
N GLY A 273 4.06 -3.85 5.65
CA GLY A 273 5.09 -4.68 6.26
C GLY A 273 4.67 -6.12 6.55
N ALA A 274 3.36 -6.46 6.52
CA ALA A 274 2.92 -7.81 6.90
C ALA A 274 3.59 -8.92 6.08
N VAL A 275 3.96 -8.66 4.82
CA VAL A 275 4.68 -9.63 3.98
C VAL A 275 6.05 -10.00 4.54
N ALA A 276 6.69 -9.15 5.33
CA ALA A 276 7.97 -9.43 5.96
C ALA A 276 7.88 -10.51 7.08
N ARG A 277 6.66 -10.90 7.49
CA ARG A 277 6.43 -12.10 8.31
C ARG A 277 6.97 -13.38 7.67
N LEU A 278 7.16 -13.39 6.36
CA LEU A 278 7.79 -14.50 5.64
C LEU A 278 9.25 -14.73 6.05
N LEU A 279 9.91 -13.75 6.69
CA LEU A 279 11.30 -13.82 7.12
C LEU A 279 11.39 -14.43 8.52
N PRO A 280 12.06 -15.59 8.68
CA PRO A 280 12.20 -16.25 9.99
C PRO A 280 12.84 -15.35 11.06
N GLU A 281 13.78 -14.49 10.66
CA GLU A 281 14.48 -13.56 11.55
C GLU A 281 13.58 -12.45 12.12
N LEU A 282 12.43 -12.19 11.52
CA LEU A 282 11.43 -11.23 11.99
C LEU A 282 10.23 -11.90 12.66
N ALA A 283 10.18 -13.23 12.74
CA ALA A 283 9.02 -13.97 13.22
C ALA A 283 8.51 -13.48 14.59
N ASN A 284 9.42 -13.18 15.52
CA ASN A 284 9.07 -12.69 16.85
C ASN A 284 8.40 -11.30 16.81
N GLN A 285 8.74 -10.45 15.85
CA GLN A 285 8.15 -9.12 15.72
C GLN A 285 6.74 -9.18 15.15
N PHE A 286 6.40 -10.25 14.43
CA PHE A 286 5.06 -10.49 13.88
C PHE A 286 4.24 -11.47 14.74
N ALA A 287 4.74 -11.89 15.92
CA ALA A 287 3.95 -12.70 16.86
C ALA A 287 2.66 -11.96 17.23
N GLY A 288 1.53 -12.65 17.18
CA GLY A 288 0.20 -12.05 17.41
C GLY A 288 -0.53 -11.63 16.12
N LEU A 289 0.16 -11.56 14.96
CA LEU A 289 -0.52 -11.24 13.69
C LEU A 289 -1.59 -12.29 13.36
N GLU A 290 -1.31 -13.55 13.60
CA GLU A 290 -2.24 -14.67 13.40
C GLU A 290 -3.46 -14.63 14.35
N ARG A 291 -3.46 -13.78 15.38
CA ARG A 291 -4.58 -13.61 16.33
C ARG A 291 -5.56 -12.52 15.90
N ALA A 292 -5.23 -11.73 14.87
CA ALA A 292 -6.08 -10.65 14.39
C ALA A 292 -7.45 -11.17 13.93
N ASP A 293 -8.50 -10.39 14.17
CA ASP A 293 -9.83 -10.62 13.61
C ASP A 293 -9.89 -10.24 12.13
N SER A 294 -9.11 -9.23 11.74
CA SER A 294 -8.95 -8.84 10.33
C SER A 294 -7.57 -8.25 10.04
N LEU A 295 -7.10 -8.48 8.82
CA LEU A 295 -5.79 -8.03 8.31
C LEU A 295 -5.95 -7.42 6.93
N GLY A 296 -5.46 -6.19 6.74
CA GLY A 296 -5.31 -5.57 5.43
C GLY A 296 -3.88 -5.68 4.91
N MET A 297 -3.70 -6.00 3.61
CA MET A 297 -2.40 -6.07 2.94
C MET A 297 -2.46 -5.46 1.55
N ASP A 298 -1.30 -5.02 1.03
CA ASP A 298 -1.16 -4.51 -0.34
C ASP A 298 -0.09 -5.26 -1.13
N PRO A 299 -0.45 -6.35 -1.84
CA PRO A 299 0.48 -7.02 -2.76
C PRO A 299 1.11 -6.09 -3.81
N HIS A 300 0.44 -5.00 -4.18
CA HIS A 300 1.01 -3.99 -5.07
C HIS A 300 2.10 -3.11 -4.43
N LYS A 301 2.37 -3.26 -3.11
CA LYS A 301 3.50 -2.64 -2.42
C LYS A 301 4.70 -3.57 -2.44
N TRP A 302 4.99 -4.26 -1.38
CA TRP A 302 6.23 -5.03 -1.22
C TRP A 302 6.20 -6.45 -1.80
N MET A 303 5.13 -6.82 -2.52
CA MET A 303 5.10 -8.04 -3.34
C MET A 303 5.24 -7.74 -4.85
N TYR A 304 5.55 -6.50 -5.20
CA TYR A 304 5.91 -6.07 -6.56
C TYR A 304 4.85 -6.40 -7.62
N VAL A 305 3.59 -6.45 -7.24
CA VAL A 305 2.48 -6.64 -8.17
C VAL A 305 2.06 -5.29 -8.77
N PRO A 306 1.79 -5.18 -10.07
CA PRO A 306 1.30 -3.93 -10.65
C PRO A 306 0.05 -3.39 -9.96
N VAL A 307 -0.03 -2.06 -9.79
CA VAL A 307 -1.19 -1.35 -9.21
C VAL A 307 -2.43 -1.64 -10.06
N GLU A 308 -3.57 -1.97 -9.45
CA GLU A 308 -3.89 -2.07 -8.04
C GLU A 308 -4.10 -3.53 -7.62
N CYS A 309 -3.67 -3.87 -6.41
CA CYS A 309 -3.94 -5.16 -5.80
C CYS A 309 -3.80 -5.05 -4.27
N GLY A 310 -4.92 -5.02 -3.57
CA GLY A 310 -5.02 -5.11 -2.11
C GLY A 310 -5.67 -6.43 -1.71
N LEU A 311 -5.60 -6.76 -0.43
CA LEU A 311 -6.14 -7.96 0.17
C LEU A 311 -6.71 -7.65 1.55
N VAL A 312 -7.83 -8.24 1.89
CA VAL A 312 -8.32 -8.31 3.27
C VAL A 312 -8.57 -9.77 3.65
N LEU A 313 -8.10 -10.17 4.83
CA LEU A 313 -8.49 -11.41 5.49
C LEU A 313 -9.36 -11.05 6.71
N VAL A 314 -10.38 -11.87 6.96
CA VAL A 314 -11.27 -11.76 8.11
C VAL A 314 -11.43 -13.14 8.72
N ARG A 315 -11.13 -13.29 10.01
CA ARG A 315 -11.13 -14.56 10.72
C ARG A 315 -12.50 -15.26 10.65
N ASP A 316 -13.56 -14.52 10.94
CA ASP A 316 -14.93 -15.02 10.86
C ASP A 316 -15.51 -14.79 9.46
N LYS A 317 -15.42 -15.83 8.60
CA LYS A 317 -15.98 -15.82 7.25
C LYS A 317 -17.49 -15.63 7.24
N ALA A 318 -18.20 -16.20 8.21
CA ALA A 318 -19.65 -16.11 8.28
C ALA A 318 -20.08 -14.68 8.59
N ALA A 319 -19.43 -14.02 9.56
CA ALA A 319 -19.65 -12.61 9.87
C ALA A 319 -19.34 -11.69 8.68
N MET A 320 -18.28 -12.01 7.92
CA MET A 320 -17.94 -11.26 6.70
C MET A 320 -19.05 -11.37 5.65
N GLN A 321 -19.54 -12.58 5.39
CA GLN A 321 -20.64 -12.82 4.46
C GLN A 321 -21.94 -12.18 4.95
N ASP A 322 -22.28 -12.34 6.21
CA ASP A 322 -23.50 -11.74 6.79
C ASP A 322 -23.48 -10.20 6.75
N CYS A 323 -22.29 -9.61 6.86
CA CYS A 323 -22.12 -8.17 6.73
C CYS A 323 -22.48 -7.65 5.32
N PHE A 324 -22.16 -8.38 4.25
CA PHE A 324 -22.25 -7.85 2.89
C PHE A 324 -23.27 -8.56 1.99
N SER A 325 -23.63 -9.81 2.29
CA SER A 325 -24.51 -10.58 1.41
C SER A 325 -25.91 -9.95 1.27
N LEU A 326 -26.29 -9.68 0.03
CA LEU A 326 -27.63 -9.27 -0.42
C LEU A 326 -28.01 -10.12 -1.62
N VAL A 327 -28.11 -11.46 -1.41
CA VAL A 327 -28.38 -12.39 -2.51
C VAL A 327 -29.84 -12.30 -2.92
N PRO A 328 -30.18 -11.77 -4.12
CA PRO A 328 -31.53 -11.82 -4.67
C PRO A 328 -32.00 -13.26 -4.85
N ALA A 329 -33.31 -13.46 -4.82
CA ALA A 329 -33.90 -14.80 -4.90
C ALA A 329 -33.48 -15.56 -6.18
N TYR A 330 -33.31 -14.86 -7.29
CA TYR A 330 -32.91 -15.44 -8.60
C TYR A 330 -31.42 -15.84 -8.68
N LEU A 331 -30.57 -15.46 -7.67
CA LEU A 331 -29.18 -15.84 -7.59
C LEU A 331 -28.90 -16.89 -6.51
N ARG A 332 -29.94 -17.46 -5.87
CA ARG A 332 -29.82 -18.46 -4.78
C ARG A 332 -29.76 -19.89 -5.28
N ASP A 333 -29.17 -20.10 -6.46
CA ASP A 333 -29.00 -21.47 -7.00
C ASP A 333 -27.98 -22.27 -6.20
N ASP A 334 -27.93 -23.56 -6.41
CA ASP A 334 -26.98 -24.50 -5.79
C ASP A 334 -25.53 -24.17 -6.24
N ARG A 335 -24.87 -23.30 -5.51
CA ARG A 335 -23.51 -22.83 -5.80
C ARG A 335 -22.50 -23.71 -5.10
N LEU A 336 -21.44 -24.07 -5.82
CA LEU A 336 -20.31 -24.79 -5.24
C LEU A 336 -19.57 -23.94 -4.18
N LEU A 337 -19.45 -22.63 -4.41
CA LEU A 337 -18.77 -21.66 -3.54
C LEU A 337 -19.60 -20.36 -3.43
N PRO A 338 -19.57 -19.66 -2.28
CA PRO A 338 -20.12 -18.32 -2.18
C PRO A 338 -19.43 -17.37 -3.16
N TRP A 339 -20.15 -16.38 -3.65
CA TRP A 339 -19.59 -15.39 -4.56
C TRP A 339 -18.80 -14.33 -3.79
N PHE A 340 -17.70 -13.86 -4.34
CA PHE A 340 -16.91 -12.79 -3.74
C PHE A 340 -17.69 -11.46 -3.59
N ALA A 341 -18.71 -11.24 -4.41
CA ALA A 341 -19.64 -10.13 -4.23
C ALA A 341 -20.39 -10.15 -2.88
N GLU A 342 -20.40 -11.29 -2.18
CA GLU A 342 -21.01 -11.44 -0.86
C GLU A 342 -20.03 -11.16 0.30
N PHE A 343 -18.75 -10.90 0.00
CA PHE A 343 -17.70 -10.65 0.99
C PHE A 343 -17.21 -9.20 1.02
N GLY A 344 -17.80 -8.31 0.22
CA GLY A 344 -17.43 -6.92 0.16
C GLY A 344 -18.44 -6.04 -0.58
N PRO A 345 -18.19 -4.73 -0.70
CA PRO A 345 -19.15 -3.79 -1.25
C PRO A 345 -19.26 -3.82 -2.78
N GLN A 346 -18.36 -4.52 -3.47
CA GLN A 346 -18.30 -4.50 -4.94
C GLN A 346 -19.03 -5.68 -5.57
N GLN A 347 -19.96 -5.41 -6.49
CA GLN A 347 -20.59 -6.44 -7.31
C GLN A 347 -19.69 -6.85 -8.48
N THR A 348 -19.30 -5.90 -9.33
CA THR A 348 -18.35 -6.15 -10.42
C THR A 348 -16.92 -5.95 -9.91
N ARG A 349 -16.05 -6.92 -10.17
CA ARG A 349 -14.67 -6.95 -9.65
C ARG A 349 -13.68 -7.33 -10.74
N ALA A 350 -12.55 -6.65 -10.78
CA ALA A 350 -11.44 -6.97 -11.67
C ALA A 350 -10.79 -8.31 -11.29
N PHE A 351 -10.22 -8.99 -12.26
CA PHE A 351 -9.49 -10.26 -12.07
C PHE A 351 -8.07 -10.02 -11.54
N ARG A 352 -7.95 -9.51 -10.31
CA ARG A 352 -6.67 -9.20 -9.64
C ARG A 352 -5.82 -10.42 -9.34
N ALA A 353 -6.46 -11.58 -9.16
CA ALA A 353 -5.77 -12.81 -8.77
C ALA A 353 -4.77 -13.28 -9.83
N LEU A 354 -4.99 -13.05 -11.12
CA LEU A 354 -4.12 -13.58 -12.18
C LEU A 354 -2.70 -13.00 -12.09
N LYS A 355 -2.58 -11.68 -12.00
CA LYS A 355 -1.27 -11.02 -11.90
C LYS A 355 -0.52 -11.39 -10.61
N LEU A 356 -1.24 -11.54 -9.50
CA LEU A 356 -0.69 -11.94 -8.20
C LEU A 356 -0.25 -13.42 -8.23
N TRP A 357 -1.07 -14.30 -8.78
CA TRP A 357 -0.75 -15.71 -8.97
C TRP A 357 0.51 -15.90 -9.81
N LEU A 358 0.63 -15.18 -10.94
CA LEU A 358 1.82 -15.23 -11.81
C LEU A 358 3.08 -14.81 -11.07
N ALA A 359 3.04 -13.72 -10.29
CA ALA A 359 4.17 -13.28 -9.49
C ALA A 359 4.59 -14.33 -8.46
N LEU A 360 3.62 -14.88 -7.71
CA LEU A 360 3.87 -15.92 -6.70
C LEU A 360 4.40 -17.21 -7.32
N LYS A 361 3.88 -17.64 -8.47
CA LYS A 361 4.33 -18.84 -9.17
C LYS A 361 5.71 -18.68 -9.79
N GLN A 362 6.06 -17.47 -10.20
CA GLN A 362 7.34 -17.19 -10.87
C GLN A 362 8.53 -17.39 -9.94
N ILE A 363 8.47 -16.86 -8.70
CA ILE A 363 9.62 -16.84 -7.79
C ILE A 363 9.39 -17.64 -6.51
N GLY A 364 8.16 -18.00 -6.20
CA GLY A 364 7.77 -18.70 -4.98
C GLY A 364 8.03 -17.91 -3.70
N LEU A 365 7.71 -18.49 -2.56
CA LEU A 365 7.94 -17.85 -1.26
C LEU A 365 9.44 -17.69 -0.94
N SER A 366 10.31 -18.57 -1.45
CA SER A 366 11.76 -18.45 -1.28
C SER A 366 12.28 -17.19 -1.96
N GLY A 367 11.85 -16.93 -3.20
CA GLY A 367 12.23 -15.71 -3.91
C GLY A 367 11.70 -14.44 -3.24
N TYR A 368 10.48 -14.47 -2.70
CA TYR A 368 9.97 -13.32 -1.92
C TYR A 368 10.76 -13.08 -0.65
N ARG A 369 11.16 -14.14 0.10
CA ARG A 369 12.04 -13.99 1.26
C ARG A 369 13.36 -13.35 0.88
N GLU A 370 13.97 -13.79 -0.21
CA GLU A 370 15.24 -13.23 -0.70
C GLU A 370 15.11 -11.74 -1.06
N LEU A 371 14.08 -11.35 -1.83
CA LEU A 371 13.85 -9.96 -2.24
C LEU A 371 13.56 -9.05 -1.03
N ILE A 372 12.71 -9.47 -0.11
CA ILE A 372 12.37 -8.68 1.09
C ILE A 372 13.60 -8.54 2.00
N SER A 373 14.33 -9.63 2.22
CA SER A 373 15.58 -9.61 3.01
C SER A 373 16.63 -8.68 2.39
N ARG A 374 16.75 -8.67 1.05
CA ARG A 374 17.62 -7.76 0.31
C ARG A 374 17.23 -6.29 0.51
N ASP A 375 15.97 -5.95 0.41
CA ASP A 375 15.50 -4.57 0.60
C ASP A 375 15.77 -4.10 2.03
N ILE A 376 15.57 -4.96 3.04
CA ILE A 376 15.91 -4.68 4.44
C ILE A 376 17.43 -4.50 4.62
N ALA A 377 18.24 -5.35 3.98
CA ALA A 377 19.69 -5.24 4.01
C ALA A 377 20.16 -3.90 3.39
N LEU A 378 19.60 -3.50 2.26
CA LEU A 378 19.89 -2.19 1.64
C LEU A 378 19.48 -1.02 2.56
N ALA A 379 18.34 -1.09 3.23
CA ALA A 379 17.94 -0.07 4.21
C ALA A 379 18.92 0.00 5.39
N ARG A 380 19.39 -1.14 5.86
CA ARG A 380 20.44 -1.21 6.89
C ARG A 380 21.76 -0.59 6.40
N THR A 381 22.17 -0.89 5.17
CA THR A 381 23.34 -0.27 4.54
C THR A 381 23.19 1.24 4.41
N LEU A 382 22.01 1.73 4.01
CA LEU A 382 21.73 3.18 3.94
C LEU A 382 21.92 3.84 5.32
N ARG A 383 21.39 3.24 6.39
CA ARG A 383 21.55 3.73 7.76
C ARG A 383 23.01 3.78 8.19
N GLN A 384 23.79 2.73 7.88
CA GLN A 384 25.24 2.71 8.16
C GLN A 384 25.99 3.82 7.40
N LYS A 385 25.67 4.03 6.12
CA LYS A 385 26.26 5.10 5.30
C LYS A 385 25.91 6.49 5.85
N ILE A 386 24.68 6.71 6.31
CA ILE A 386 24.23 7.93 6.97
C ILE A 386 25.04 8.19 8.24
N GLN A 387 25.15 7.18 9.11
CA GLN A 387 25.90 7.28 10.38
C GLN A 387 27.41 7.51 10.19
N ALA A 388 27.97 7.05 9.08
CA ALA A 388 29.39 7.25 8.74
C ALA A 388 29.70 8.67 8.21
N ARG A 389 28.69 9.49 7.94
CA ARG A 389 28.81 10.86 7.39
C ARG A 389 28.54 11.90 8.48
N ALA A 390 29.41 12.92 8.52
CA ALA A 390 29.26 14.03 9.48
C ALA A 390 28.21 15.08 9.06
N ASP A 391 27.71 15.00 7.83
CA ASP A 391 26.74 15.93 7.26
C ASP A 391 25.30 15.39 7.22
N PHE A 392 25.07 14.19 7.80
CA PHE A 392 23.74 13.60 7.94
C PHE A 392 23.49 13.13 9.37
N GLU A 393 22.22 13.07 9.73
CA GLU A 393 21.74 12.54 11.00
C GLU A 393 20.66 11.48 10.76
N LEU A 394 20.85 10.29 11.34
CA LEU A 394 19.88 9.21 11.33
C LEU A 394 18.87 9.40 12.46
N LEU A 395 17.57 9.35 12.14
CA LEU A 395 16.48 9.59 13.08
C LEU A 395 15.67 8.33 13.44
N THR A 396 15.64 7.33 12.56
CA THR A 396 14.93 6.07 12.84
C THR A 396 15.75 4.87 12.40
N SER A 397 15.58 3.76 13.12
CA SER A 397 16.27 2.49 12.87
C SER A 397 15.29 1.29 12.87
N GLY A 398 14.06 1.49 12.39
CA GLY A 398 13.02 0.46 12.36
C GLY A 398 13.45 -0.84 11.65
N PRO A 399 12.76 -1.96 11.89
CA PRO A 399 13.20 -3.29 11.42
C PRO A 399 13.04 -3.49 9.91
N LEU A 400 12.19 -2.70 9.26
CA LEU A 400 11.84 -2.85 7.86
C LEU A 400 12.68 -1.94 6.95
N SER A 401 12.19 -1.66 5.75
CA SER A 401 12.94 -1.01 4.67
C SER A 401 12.76 0.51 4.59
N VAL A 402 12.19 1.17 5.60
CA VAL A 402 12.06 2.63 5.69
C VAL A 402 13.20 3.20 6.54
N THR A 403 13.76 4.34 6.12
CA THR A 403 14.80 5.09 6.84
C THR A 403 14.44 6.57 6.85
N CYS A 404 14.37 7.18 8.05
CA CYS A 404 14.18 8.61 8.23
C CYS A 404 15.49 9.24 8.70
N PHE A 405 15.87 10.33 8.08
CA PHE A 405 17.14 11.02 8.30
C PHE A 405 17.04 12.48 7.88
N ARG A 406 18.05 13.28 8.18
CA ARG A 406 18.15 14.66 7.70
C ARG A 406 19.57 15.01 7.29
N TYR A 407 19.73 15.95 6.36
CA TYR A 407 20.99 16.58 6.05
C TYR A 407 21.23 17.67 7.10
N ALA A 408 22.28 17.53 7.89
CA ALA A 408 22.64 18.41 9.00
C ALA A 408 24.15 18.68 8.96
N PRO A 409 24.61 19.59 8.10
CA PRO A 409 26.05 19.86 7.94
C PRO A 409 26.65 20.49 9.19
N ALA A 410 27.92 20.19 9.43
CA ALA A 410 28.64 20.69 10.58
C ALA A 410 28.55 22.24 10.71
N GLY A 411 28.22 22.71 11.91
CA GLY A 411 28.07 24.16 12.19
C GLY A 411 26.63 24.68 12.04
N LEU A 412 25.72 23.95 11.45
CA LEU A 412 24.27 24.28 11.44
C LEU A 412 23.59 23.54 12.60
N THR A 413 23.24 24.27 13.67
CA THR A 413 22.68 23.65 14.90
C THR A 413 21.24 24.10 15.19
N ASP A 414 20.76 25.13 14.52
CA ASP A 414 19.35 25.57 14.67
C ASP A 414 18.40 24.59 14.01
N PRO A 415 17.47 23.95 14.76
CA PRO A 415 16.52 22.97 14.21
C PRO A 415 15.66 23.54 13.07
N ALA A 416 15.18 24.78 13.20
CA ALA A 416 14.33 25.40 12.18
C ALA A 416 15.11 25.66 10.88
N ALA A 417 16.38 26.06 10.97
CA ALA A 417 17.24 26.24 9.80
C ALA A 417 17.58 24.88 9.13
N ILE A 418 17.77 23.81 9.92
CA ILE A 418 17.96 22.44 9.38
C ILE A 418 16.69 21.98 8.66
N GLU A 419 15.51 22.20 9.23
CA GLU A 419 14.22 21.81 8.62
C GLU A 419 14.02 22.56 7.29
N SER A 420 14.20 23.88 7.27
CA SER A 420 14.12 24.70 6.05
C SER A 420 15.09 24.21 4.98
N LEU A 421 16.35 23.93 5.35
CA LEU A 421 17.35 23.40 4.43
C LEU A 421 16.92 22.07 3.82
N ASN A 422 16.38 21.17 4.63
CA ASN A 422 15.91 19.86 4.15
C ASN A 422 14.67 19.97 3.25
N HIS A 423 13.80 20.93 3.49
CA HIS A 423 12.68 21.24 2.59
C HIS A 423 13.20 21.72 1.22
N ASP A 424 14.12 22.68 1.21
CA ASP A 424 14.63 23.31 -0.02
C ASP A 424 15.47 22.33 -0.85
N LEU A 425 16.36 21.55 -0.19
CA LEU A 425 17.15 20.54 -0.90
C LEU A 425 16.26 19.44 -1.49
N LEU A 426 15.19 19.06 -0.79
CA LEU A 426 14.25 18.06 -1.30
C LEU A 426 13.53 18.56 -2.55
N ALA A 427 13.02 19.80 -2.53
CA ALA A 427 12.39 20.43 -3.68
C ALA A 427 13.34 20.47 -4.90
N ARG A 428 14.62 20.82 -4.66
CA ARG A 428 15.64 20.86 -5.70
C ARG A 428 15.95 19.49 -6.29
N VAL A 429 16.09 18.46 -5.44
CA VAL A 429 16.35 17.08 -5.88
C VAL A 429 15.17 16.51 -6.65
N GLN A 430 13.94 16.76 -6.19
CA GLN A 430 12.72 16.34 -6.87
C GLN A 430 12.55 17.04 -8.23
N ALA A 431 12.94 18.31 -8.35
CA ALA A 431 12.91 19.03 -9.62
C ALA A 431 13.96 18.51 -10.60
N ALA A 432 15.14 18.14 -10.14
CA ALA A 432 16.18 17.50 -10.96
C ALA A 432 15.78 16.11 -11.46
N GLY A 433 14.96 15.38 -10.69
CA GLY A 433 14.40 14.10 -11.07
C GLY A 433 15.37 12.91 -11.09
N GLU A 434 16.65 13.09 -10.72
CA GLU A 434 17.67 12.03 -10.76
C GLU A 434 17.48 10.99 -9.64
N VAL A 435 16.97 11.41 -8.49
CA VAL A 435 16.48 10.60 -7.40
C VAL A 435 15.13 11.17 -6.93
N TYR A 436 14.28 10.32 -6.38
CA TYR A 436 12.99 10.78 -5.89
C TYR A 436 12.68 10.16 -4.53
N LEU A 437 12.56 11.02 -3.51
CA LEU A 437 12.18 10.65 -2.14
C LEU A 437 11.17 11.68 -1.61
N THR A 438 10.66 11.45 -0.39
CA THR A 438 9.69 12.33 0.27
C THR A 438 10.18 12.76 1.64
N HIS A 439 9.47 13.67 2.26
CA HIS A 439 9.58 13.98 3.68
C HIS A 439 8.51 13.23 4.49
N THR A 440 8.70 13.17 5.78
CA THR A 440 7.70 12.79 6.77
C THR A 440 7.91 13.64 8.04
N MET A 441 6.98 13.53 9.00
CA MET A 441 7.09 14.22 10.29
C MET A 441 7.61 13.23 11.35
N ILE A 442 8.68 13.58 12.05
CA ILE A 442 9.20 12.87 13.21
C ILE A 442 9.31 13.87 14.36
N ASN A 443 8.61 13.59 15.46
CA ASN A 443 8.57 14.46 16.65
C ASN A 443 8.22 15.93 16.35
N GLY A 444 7.38 16.15 15.34
CA GLY A 444 6.94 17.49 14.93
C GLY A 444 7.89 18.20 13.94
N GLU A 445 8.99 17.59 13.54
CA GLU A 445 9.94 18.11 12.55
C GLU A 445 9.80 17.39 11.20
N ALA A 446 9.86 18.14 10.09
CA ALA A 446 9.88 17.56 8.75
C ALA A 446 11.28 17.02 8.43
N VAL A 447 11.35 15.74 8.07
CA VAL A 447 12.60 15.01 7.82
C VAL A 447 12.54 14.24 6.52
N LEU A 448 13.69 13.93 5.92
CA LEU A 448 13.78 13.12 4.72
C LEU A 448 13.42 11.67 5.04
N ARG A 449 12.71 11.03 4.12
CA ARG A 449 12.28 9.64 4.24
C ARG A 449 12.56 8.88 2.95
N ALA A 450 13.35 7.81 3.06
CA ALA A 450 13.60 6.86 1.99
C ALA A 450 12.98 5.50 2.31
N SER A 451 12.23 4.94 1.38
CA SER A 451 11.66 3.60 1.44
C SER A 451 12.26 2.73 0.35
N ILE A 452 12.81 1.58 0.71
CA ILE A 452 13.44 0.64 -0.24
C ILE A 452 12.49 -0.55 -0.41
N VAL A 453 11.70 -0.51 -1.47
CA VAL A 453 10.76 -1.56 -1.89
C VAL A 453 10.87 -1.78 -3.40
N ASN A 454 12.11 -1.97 -3.87
CA ASN A 454 12.40 -2.04 -5.29
C ASN A 454 13.48 -3.08 -5.58
N PHE A 455 13.10 -4.16 -6.23
CA PHE A 455 14.01 -5.26 -6.56
C PHE A 455 15.13 -4.90 -7.55
N ARG A 456 15.17 -3.65 -8.08
CA ARG A 456 16.23 -3.14 -8.94
C ARG A 456 17.21 -2.23 -8.21
N THR A 457 16.87 -1.73 -7.02
CA THR A 457 17.76 -0.89 -6.22
C THR A 457 19.00 -1.65 -5.80
N GLU A 458 20.17 -1.03 -5.89
CA GLU A 458 21.46 -1.56 -5.48
C GLU A 458 22.18 -0.58 -4.55
N GLU A 459 23.26 -1.02 -3.93
CA GLU A 459 24.04 -0.20 -3.00
C GLU A 459 24.58 1.09 -3.65
N ALA A 460 24.98 1.04 -4.92
CA ALA A 460 25.43 2.22 -5.67
C ALA A 460 24.34 3.30 -5.79
N ASP A 461 23.05 2.94 -5.78
CA ASP A 461 21.95 3.89 -5.82
C ASP A 461 21.81 4.63 -4.48
N LEU A 462 22.21 4.00 -3.36
CA LEU A 462 22.23 4.62 -2.03
C LEU A 462 23.35 5.65 -1.93
N ASP A 463 24.53 5.35 -2.46
CA ASP A 463 25.63 6.30 -2.55
C ASP A 463 25.26 7.50 -3.43
N PHE A 464 24.62 7.22 -4.57
CA PHE A 464 24.14 8.26 -5.46
C PHE A 464 23.09 9.16 -4.76
N LEU A 465 22.12 8.58 -4.04
CA LEU A 465 21.13 9.31 -3.25
C LEU A 465 21.80 10.28 -2.28
N LEU A 466 22.69 9.78 -1.40
CA LEU A 466 23.34 10.63 -0.38
C LEU A 466 24.22 11.73 -0.98
N ASN A 467 24.91 11.42 -2.08
CA ASN A 467 25.74 12.42 -2.76
C ASN A 467 24.90 13.52 -3.44
N ARG A 468 23.74 13.15 -4.04
CA ARG A 468 22.81 14.15 -4.63
C ARG A 468 22.17 15.04 -3.56
N LEU A 469 21.77 14.46 -2.43
CA LEU A 469 21.25 15.23 -1.30
C LEU A 469 22.29 16.21 -0.73
N ALA A 470 23.52 15.77 -0.52
CA ALA A 470 24.58 16.62 -0.04
C ALA A 470 24.91 17.76 -1.01
N ALA A 471 25.03 17.47 -2.31
CA ALA A 471 25.27 18.49 -3.33
C ALA A 471 24.13 19.53 -3.40
N ALA A 472 22.87 19.07 -3.30
CA ALA A 472 21.72 19.97 -3.26
C ALA A 472 21.72 20.85 -2.00
N GLY A 473 22.02 20.25 -0.82
CA GLY A 473 22.12 20.97 0.44
C GLY A 473 23.22 22.04 0.43
N GLN A 474 24.40 21.73 -0.09
CA GLN A 474 25.49 22.70 -0.27
C GLN A 474 25.07 23.84 -1.21
N ALA A 475 24.37 23.53 -2.31
CA ALA A 475 23.87 24.53 -3.24
C ALA A 475 22.79 25.45 -2.62
N CYS A 476 21.93 24.93 -1.74
CA CYS A 476 20.97 25.74 -0.98
C CYS A 476 21.67 26.68 0.01
N LEU A 477 22.71 26.22 0.70
CA LEU A 477 23.49 27.04 1.62
C LEU A 477 24.29 28.15 0.91
N ALA A 478 24.77 27.88 -0.30
CA ALA A 478 25.50 28.87 -1.09
C ALA A 478 24.60 29.94 -1.72
N ASN A 479 23.35 29.61 -2.02
CA ASN A 479 22.36 30.49 -2.62
C ASN A 479 21.00 30.24 -1.91
N PRO A 480 20.79 30.83 -0.73
CA PRO A 480 19.50 30.77 -0.05
C PRO A 480 18.41 31.40 -0.92
N ALA A 481 17.24 30.76 -1.03
CA ALA A 481 16.12 31.20 -1.85
C ALA A 481 15.45 32.46 -1.30
#